data_0b50e41f5925e13bf84247873009495c
#
_entry.id   0b50e41f5925e13bf84247873009495c
#
_cell.length_a   1.000
_cell.length_b   1.000
_cell.length_c   1.000
_cell.angle_alpha   90.00
_cell.angle_beta   90.00
_cell.angle_gamma   90.00
#
_symmetry.space_group_name_H-M   'P 1'
#
loop_
_entity.id
_entity.type
_entity.pdbx_description
1 polymer ?
#
loop_
_entity_poly.entity_id
_entity_poly.type
_entity_poly.pdbx_seq_one_letter_code
_entity_poly.pdbx_strand_id
1 'polypeptide(L)'
;MLEQLSKHSLIDLEVKAKGDTHIDLHHTTEDTGIAIGEAIKKAAGNRKGTTRFASTMIPMDETLSRVSIDVSNRPYLIWKVNLPVEKLGEMDTELFLSLIHISEPTRRI
;
A
#
# COMPACT_ATOMS: atom_id res chain seq x y z
N MET A 1 3.36 4.71 9.00
CA MET A 1 3.38 3.92 7.76
C MET A 1 3.38 4.81 6.51
N LEU A 2 2.35 5.60 6.27
CA LEU A 2 2.23 6.46 5.08
C LEU A 2 3.32 7.56 4.99
N GLU A 3 3.76 8.11 6.12
CA GLU A 3 4.88 9.05 6.18
C GLU A 3 6.18 8.45 5.63
N GLN A 4 6.42 7.16 5.90
CA GLN A 4 7.59 6.46 5.37
C GLN A 4 7.46 6.24 3.85
N LEU A 5 6.26 5.94 3.37
CA LEU A 5 5.99 5.87 1.94
C LEU A 5 6.33 7.20 1.25
N SER A 6 5.80 8.31 1.75
CA SER A 6 6.09 9.65 1.20
C SER A 6 7.59 9.98 1.24
N LYS A 7 8.23 9.77 2.38
CA LYS A 7 9.65 10.08 2.59
C LYS A 7 10.57 9.32 1.62
N HIS A 8 10.33 8.04 1.42
CA HIS A 8 11.23 7.19 0.63
C HIS A 8 10.89 7.15 -0.85
N SER A 9 9.64 7.38 -1.23
CA SER A 9 9.24 7.46 -2.65
C SER A 9 9.44 8.83 -3.27
N LEU A 10 9.72 9.87 -2.49
CA LEU A 10 9.79 11.27 -2.91
C LEU A 10 8.47 11.77 -3.53
N ILE A 11 7.36 11.16 -3.15
CA ILE A 11 6.00 11.56 -3.53
C ILE A 11 5.43 12.42 -2.40
N ASP A 12 4.98 13.62 -2.72
CA ASP A 12 4.25 14.45 -1.77
C ASP A 12 2.88 13.81 -1.50
N LEU A 13 2.62 13.48 -0.24
CA LEU A 13 1.41 12.79 0.16
C LEU A 13 0.73 13.58 1.29
N GLU A 14 -0.49 14.03 1.04
CA GLU A 14 -1.35 14.61 2.06
C GLU A 14 -2.53 13.66 2.30
N VAL A 15 -2.68 13.18 3.52
CA VAL A 15 -3.77 12.29 3.92
C VAL A 15 -4.50 12.88 5.11
N LYS A 16 -5.82 13.06 4.95
CA LYS A 16 -6.74 13.44 6.03
C LYS A 16 -7.79 12.35 6.14
N ALA A 17 -7.70 11.56 7.20
CA ALA A 17 -8.65 10.49 7.45
C ALA A 17 -9.37 10.72 8.78
N LYS A 18 -10.69 10.54 8.76
CA LYS A 18 -11.53 10.51 9.95
C LYS A 18 -12.47 9.33 9.81
N GLY A 19 -12.42 8.40 10.75
CA GLY A 19 -13.24 7.20 10.70
C GLY A 19 -13.66 6.71 12.07
N ASP A 20 -14.28 5.55 12.10
CA ASP A 20 -14.82 4.88 13.29
C ASP A 20 -13.73 4.09 14.05
N THR A 21 -12.60 4.73 14.30
CA THR A 21 -11.45 4.12 14.99
C THR A 21 -11.75 3.67 16.42
N HIS A 22 -12.86 4.14 16.99
CA HIS A 22 -13.38 3.69 18.29
C HIS A 22 -13.96 2.26 18.25
N ILE A 23 -14.28 1.75 17.06
CA ILE A 23 -14.70 0.36 16.84
C ILE A 23 -13.44 -0.49 16.60
N ASP A 24 -12.73 -0.22 15.52
CA ASP A 24 -11.45 -0.79 15.16
C ASP A 24 -10.75 0.08 14.08
N LEU A 25 -9.60 -0.35 13.60
CA LEU A 25 -8.85 0.35 12.55
C LEU A 25 -9.16 -0.16 11.15
N HIS A 26 -10.03 -1.14 11.00
CA HIS A 26 -10.25 -1.89 9.75
C HIS A 26 -10.82 -1.00 8.65
N HIS A 27 -11.99 -0.40 8.88
CA HIS A 27 -12.67 0.45 7.90
C HIS A 27 -11.81 1.65 7.47
N THR A 28 -11.20 2.35 8.43
CA THR A 28 -10.34 3.50 8.14
C THR A 28 -9.12 3.10 7.31
N THR A 29 -8.51 1.95 7.58
CA THR A 29 -7.37 1.43 6.83
C THR A 29 -7.76 1.08 5.40
N GLU A 30 -8.87 0.38 5.21
CA GLU A 30 -9.37 -0.03 3.89
C GLU A 30 -9.76 1.18 3.03
N ASP A 31 -10.55 2.10 3.57
CA ASP A 31 -10.98 3.30 2.84
C ASP A 31 -9.80 4.20 2.47
N THR A 32 -8.82 4.32 3.36
CA THR A 32 -7.57 5.05 3.08
C THR A 32 -6.79 4.36 1.94
N GLY A 33 -6.69 3.03 1.95
CA GLY A 33 -6.05 2.26 0.89
C GLY A 33 -6.70 2.47 -0.47
N ILE A 34 -8.02 2.42 -0.53
CA ILE A 34 -8.80 2.69 -1.75
C ILE A 34 -8.52 4.11 -2.28
N ALA A 35 -8.60 5.11 -1.41
CA ALA A 35 -8.38 6.50 -1.78
C ALA A 35 -6.96 6.74 -2.32
N ILE A 36 -5.94 6.16 -1.70
CA ILE A 36 -4.55 6.25 -2.17
C ILE A 36 -4.39 5.58 -3.54
N GLY A 37 -4.95 4.39 -3.72
CA GLY A 37 -4.92 3.69 -5.01
C GLY A 37 -5.55 4.50 -6.14
N GLU A 38 -6.70 5.11 -5.89
CA GLU A 38 -7.37 6.00 -6.86
C GLU A 38 -6.56 7.27 -7.14
N ALA A 39 -5.93 7.87 -6.13
CA ALA A 39 -5.07 9.03 -6.29
C ALA A 39 -3.85 8.72 -7.15
N ILE A 40 -3.17 7.60 -6.91
CA ILE A 40 -2.04 7.12 -7.71
C ILE A 40 -2.47 6.89 -9.16
N LYS A 41 -3.61 6.25 -9.38
CA LYS A 41 -4.15 6.03 -10.72
C LYS A 41 -4.41 7.33 -11.48
N LYS A 42 -4.99 8.33 -10.81
CA LYS A 42 -5.21 9.67 -11.38
C LYS A 42 -3.89 10.36 -11.70
N ALA A 43 -2.92 10.32 -10.79
CA ALA A 43 -1.61 10.93 -10.96
C ALA A 43 -0.83 10.31 -12.13
N ALA A 44 -0.90 8.98 -12.30
CA ALA A 44 -0.27 8.28 -13.41
C ALA A 44 -0.95 8.55 -14.77
N GLY A 45 -2.20 8.96 -14.79
CA GLY A 45 -2.96 9.29 -15.99
C GLY A 45 -2.94 8.16 -17.02
N ASN A 46 -2.54 8.46 -18.25
CA ASN A 46 -2.41 7.47 -19.34
C ASN A 46 -1.13 6.63 -19.28
N ARG A 47 -0.29 6.85 -18.25
CA ARG A 47 1.00 6.17 -18.02
C ARG A 47 2.05 6.34 -19.09
N LYS A 48 1.87 7.24 -20.05
CA LYS A 48 2.91 7.57 -21.03
C LYS A 48 4.15 8.10 -20.31
N GLY A 49 5.31 7.56 -20.67
CA GLY A 49 6.59 7.94 -20.07
C GLY A 49 6.88 7.35 -18.68
N THR A 50 5.98 6.53 -18.13
CA THR A 50 6.24 5.82 -16.87
C THR A 50 7.04 4.55 -17.11
N THR A 51 7.92 4.21 -16.17
CA THR A 51 8.60 2.91 -16.14
C THR A 51 7.61 1.84 -15.71
N ARG A 52 7.38 0.83 -16.56
CA ARG A 52 6.40 -0.23 -16.28
C ARG A 52 6.84 -1.18 -15.17
N PHE A 53 8.12 -1.54 -15.13
CA PHE A 53 8.64 -2.55 -14.21
C PHE A 53 9.63 -1.94 -13.23
N ALA A 54 9.52 -2.33 -11.97
CA ALA A 54 10.51 -2.02 -10.95
C ALA A 54 10.63 -3.16 -9.95
N SER A 55 11.84 -3.40 -9.47
CA SER A 55 12.13 -4.35 -8.41
C SER A 55 13.17 -3.79 -7.47
N THR A 56 13.00 -4.05 -6.18
CA THR A 56 13.96 -3.62 -5.17
C THR A 56 14.07 -4.65 -4.04
N MET A 57 15.22 -4.65 -3.40
CA MET A 57 15.47 -5.40 -2.17
C MET A 57 16.08 -4.44 -1.15
N ILE A 58 15.45 -4.32 0.00
CA ILE A 58 15.86 -3.42 1.07
C ILE A 58 16.14 -4.23 2.32
N PRO A 59 17.38 -4.25 2.80
CA PRO A 59 17.74 -4.84 4.08
C PRO A 59 17.51 -3.85 5.22
N MET A 60 17.10 -4.37 6.36
CA MET A 60 17.12 -3.66 7.62
C MET A 60 17.34 -4.68 8.74
N ASP A 61 18.48 -4.60 9.41
CA ASP A 61 18.94 -5.58 10.38
C ASP A 61 18.85 -7.01 9.81
N GLU A 62 18.15 -7.93 10.46
CA GLU A 62 17.95 -9.30 10.00
C GLU A 62 16.84 -9.46 8.94
N THR A 63 16.14 -8.38 8.60
CA THR A 63 15.02 -8.42 7.67
C THR A 63 15.45 -8.03 6.26
N LEU A 64 15.01 -8.80 5.27
CA LEU A 64 15.12 -8.46 3.86
C LEU A 64 13.73 -8.36 3.23
N SER A 65 13.37 -7.17 2.79
CA SER A 65 12.14 -6.95 2.04
C SER A 65 12.41 -6.92 0.54
N ARG A 66 11.63 -7.67 -0.23
CA ARG A 66 11.70 -7.69 -1.69
C ARG A 66 10.35 -7.33 -2.28
N VAL A 67 10.34 -6.35 -3.17
CA VAL A 67 9.14 -5.90 -3.87
C VAL A 67 9.40 -5.83 -5.37
N SER A 68 8.45 -6.33 -6.16
CA SER A 68 8.46 -6.21 -7.62
C SER A 68 7.10 -5.70 -8.07
N ILE A 69 7.09 -4.69 -8.95
CA ILE A 69 5.88 -4.05 -9.42
C ILE A 69 5.85 -4.07 -10.95
N ASP A 70 4.69 -4.45 -11.50
CA ASP A 70 4.35 -4.30 -12.92
C ASP A 70 3.11 -3.42 -13.05
N VAL A 71 3.25 -2.25 -13.64
CA VAL A 71 2.15 -1.29 -13.88
C VAL A 71 1.39 -1.72 -15.13
N SER A 72 0.76 -2.91 -15.09
CA SER A 72 0.13 -3.55 -16.24
C SER A 72 -1.34 -3.19 -16.47
N ASN A 73 -1.99 -2.49 -15.54
CA ASN A 73 -3.44 -2.27 -15.47
C ASN A 73 -4.27 -3.57 -15.26
N ARG A 74 -3.63 -4.63 -14.86
CA ARG A 74 -4.27 -5.88 -14.44
C ARG A 74 -3.95 -6.11 -12.97
N PRO A 75 -4.92 -5.97 -12.06
CA PRO A 75 -4.66 -6.10 -10.62
C PRO A 75 -4.33 -7.54 -10.28
N TYR A 76 -3.20 -7.73 -9.64
CA TYR A 76 -2.75 -9.02 -9.12
C TYR A 76 -1.76 -8.80 -7.98
N LEU A 77 -1.98 -9.45 -6.85
CA LEU A 77 -1.08 -9.39 -5.70
C LEU A 77 -0.56 -10.76 -5.35
N ILE A 78 0.76 -10.90 -5.28
CA ILE A 78 1.43 -12.05 -4.65
C ILE A 78 1.97 -11.58 -3.32
N TRP A 79 1.46 -12.16 -2.23
CA TRP A 79 1.88 -11.87 -0.88
C TRP A 79 2.61 -13.06 -0.27
N LYS A 80 3.91 -12.91 -0.02
CA LYS A 80 4.76 -13.94 0.60
C LYS A 80 5.46 -13.34 1.82
N VAL A 81 4.67 -12.84 2.74
CA VAL A 81 5.15 -12.24 3.99
C VAL A 81 4.59 -13.03 5.14
N ASN A 82 5.46 -13.46 6.05
CA ASN A 82 5.06 -14.05 7.32
C ASN A 82 5.20 -12.99 8.41
N LEU A 83 4.09 -12.61 8.99
CA LEU A 83 4.05 -11.71 10.14
C LEU A 83 3.83 -12.57 11.40
N PRO A 84 4.85 -12.75 12.25
CA PRO A 84 4.80 -13.71 13.34
C PRO A 84 3.95 -13.27 14.54
N VAL A 85 3.39 -12.06 14.48
CA VAL A 85 2.55 -11.47 15.53
C VAL A 85 1.22 -11.01 14.92
N GLU A 86 0.14 -11.13 15.70
CA GLU A 86 -1.20 -10.73 15.27
C GLU A 86 -1.39 -9.21 15.23
N LYS A 87 -0.69 -8.50 16.11
CA LYS A 87 -0.77 -7.04 16.26
C LYS A 87 0.60 -6.38 16.36
N LEU A 88 0.70 -5.20 15.79
CA LEU A 88 1.78 -4.24 16.02
C LEU A 88 1.18 -2.99 16.66
N GLY A 89 1.37 -2.86 17.99
CA GLY A 89 0.64 -1.87 18.77
C GLY A 89 -0.87 -2.17 18.76
N GLU A 90 -1.66 -1.23 18.33
CA GLU A 90 -3.13 -1.38 18.21
C GLU A 90 -3.59 -1.86 16.82
N MET A 91 -2.67 -2.02 15.87
CA MET A 91 -2.98 -2.37 14.49
C MET A 91 -2.82 -3.88 14.26
N ASP A 92 -3.86 -4.53 13.75
CA ASP A 92 -3.79 -5.92 13.33
C ASP A 92 -2.86 -6.08 12.13
N THR A 93 -1.98 -7.07 12.15
CA THR A 93 -0.98 -7.26 11.10
C THR A 93 -1.60 -7.64 9.76
N GLU A 94 -2.77 -8.26 9.73
CA GLU A 94 -3.51 -8.54 8.50
C GLU A 94 -3.94 -7.27 7.73
N LEU A 95 -4.03 -6.12 8.42
CA LEU A 95 -4.37 -4.85 7.78
C LEU A 95 -3.29 -4.35 6.81
N PHE A 96 -2.04 -4.78 6.96
CA PHE A 96 -0.99 -4.48 5.99
C PHE A 96 -1.27 -5.12 4.64
N LEU A 97 -1.70 -6.38 4.64
CA LEU A 97 -2.11 -7.07 3.42
C LEU A 97 -3.36 -6.43 2.82
N SER A 98 -4.36 -6.12 3.65
CA SER A 98 -5.59 -5.45 3.21
C SER A 98 -5.30 -4.10 2.58
N LEU A 99 -4.48 -3.25 3.22
CA LEU A 99 -4.11 -1.93 2.71
C LEU A 99 -3.46 -2.03 1.32
N ILE A 100 -2.52 -2.93 1.13
CA ILE A 100 -1.81 -3.10 -0.13
C ILE A 100 -2.74 -3.67 -1.21
N HIS A 101 -3.51 -4.69 -0.89
CA HIS A 101 -4.42 -5.35 -1.83
C HIS A 101 -5.55 -4.42 -2.30
N ILE A 102 -6.10 -3.60 -1.42
CA ILE A 102 -7.20 -2.68 -1.71
C ILE A 102 -6.69 -1.43 -2.44
N SER A 103 -5.46 -1.01 -2.20
CA SER A 103 -4.85 0.12 -2.90
C SER A 103 -4.50 -0.17 -4.37
N GLU A 104 -4.69 -1.39 -4.86
CA GLU A 104 -4.52 -1.71 -6.28
C GLU A 104 -5.52 -0.93 -7.15
N PRO A 105 -5.06 -0.05 -8.07
CA PRO A 105 -5.90 0.98 -8.68
C PRO A 105 -6.92 0.47 -9.70
N THR A 106 -7.10 -0.82 -9.87
CA THR A 106 -7.92 -1.41 -10.94
C THR A 106 -8.91 -2.47 -10.47
N ARG A 107 -9.06 -2.69 -9.18
CA ARG A 107 -10.02 -3.67 -8.70
C ARG A 107 -11.44 -3.13 -8.87
N ARG A 108 -12.21 -3.73 -9.79
CA ARG A 108 -13.67 -3.73 -9.73
C ARG A 108 -14.11 -4.91 -8.87
N ILE A 109 -14.82 -4.60 -7.84
CA ILE A 109 -15.63 -5.60 -7.14
C ILE A 109 -16.86 -5.87 -8.00
#